data_5cccdc30f0865c2494edd063b597c5e6
#
_entry.id   5cccdc30f0865c2494edd063b597c5e6
#
_cell.length_a   1.000
_cell.length_b   1.000
_cell.length_c   1.000
_cell.angle_alpha   90.00
_cell.angle_beta   90.00
_cell.angle_gamma   90.00
#
_symmetry.space_group_name_H-M   'P 1'
#
loop_
_entity.id
_entity.type
_entity.pdbx_description
1 polymer ?
#
loop_
_entity_poly.entity_id
_entity_poly.type
_entity_poly.pdbx_seq_one_letter_code
_entity_poly.pdbx_strand_id
1 'polypeptide(L)'
;QGEYWRLFTATFMHFGFEHILNNMLVLICAGPILEKAMGHIKYLCLYLIAGVGGSTLSYVQMIARGKYDVSAGASGAIFGIIGALLWIVMIHKGRYESLTGKGLLFMIVISLYYGITSVDVDNWAHIGGLAMGFVLAIILYRKPRKAVDLSGENPYTN
;
A
#
# COMPACT_ATOMS: atom_id res chain seq x y z
N GLN A 1 -24.72 -13.07 -7.72
CA GLN A 1 -25.55 -12.01 -8.31
C GLN A 1 -24.78 -11.04 -9.22
N GLY A 2 -23.46 -11.25 -9.48
CA GLY A 2 -22.70 -10.51 -10.51
C GLY A 2 -22.37 -9.04 -10.19
N GLU A 3 -22.49 -8.59 -8.95
CA GLU A 3 -22.26 -7.18 -8.56
C GLU A 3 -20.75 -6.91 -8.31
N TYR A 4 -19.90 -7.22 -9.28
CA TYR A 4 -18.42 -7.06 -9.18
C TYR A 4 -17.96 -5.62 -8.97
N TRP A 5 -18.78 -4.61 -9.29
CA TRP A 5 -18.53 -3.21 -9.00
C TRP A 5 -18.34 -2.94 -7.50
N ARG A 6 -18.90 -3.79 -6.63
CA ARG A 6 -18.71 -3.70 -5.17
C ARG A 6 -17.27 -3.89 -4.74
N LEU A 7 -16.45 -4.65 -5.49
CA LEU A 7 -15.02 -4.80 -5.21
C LEU A 7 -14.28 -3.46 -5.29
N PHE A 8 -14.73 -2.57 -6.16
CA PHE A 8 -14.19 -1.22 -6.28
C PHE A 8 -14.77 -0.28 -5.22
N THR A 9 -16.10 -0.25 -5.07
CA THR A 9 -16.75 0.71 -4.15
C THR A 9 -16.49 0.41 -2.68
N ALA A 10 -16.22 -0.85 -2.31
CA ALA A 10 -15.82 -1.24 -0.96
C ALA A 10 -14.60 -0.46 -0.47
N THR A 11 -13.67 -0.08 -1.36
CA THR A 11 -12.47 0.70 -1.03
C THR A 11 -12.79 2.09 -0.45
N PHE A 12 -14.01 2.62 -0.68
CA PHE A 12 -14.42 3.95 -0.23
C PHE A 12 -15.41 3.91 0.94
N MET A 13 -15.88 2.74 1.33
CA MET A 13 -16.82 2.57 2.44
C MET A 13 -16.08 2.34 3.76
N HIS A 14 -16.66 2.80 4.88
CA HIS A 14 -16.10 2.64 6.22
C HIS A 14 -17.19 2.33 7.23
N PHE A 15 -16.87 1.50 8.23
CA PHE A 15 -17.79 1.06 9.29
C PHE A 15 -17.95 2.04 10.44
N GLY A 16 -17.43 3.25 10.34
CA GLY A 16 -17.58 4.28 11.38
C GLY A 16 -16.44 5.28 11.39
N PHE A 17 -16.55 6.25 12.30
CA PHE A 17 -15.62 7.37 12.37
C PHE A 17 -14.17 6.94 12.68
N GLU A 18 -13.98 6.04 13.63
CA GLU A 18 -12.64 5.56 14.00
C GLU A 18 -11.96 4.84 12.84
N HIS A 19 -12.72 4.04 12.09
CA HIS A 19 -12.20 3.32 10.93
C HIS A 19 -11.73 4.27 9.83
N ILE A 20 -12.54 5.29 9.47
CA ILE A 20 -12.11 6.28 8.48
C ILE A 20 -10.95 7.13 8.99
N LEU A 21 -10.96 7.53 10.27
CA LEU A 21 -9.90 8.33 10.88
C LEU A 21 -8.54 7.60 10.81
N ASN A 22 -8.51 6.33 11.22
CA ASN A 22 -7.29 5.52 11.18
C ASN A 22 -6.76 5.35 9.75
N ASN A 23 -7.65 5.07 8.79
CA ASN A 23 -7.28 4.99 7.38
C ASN A 23 -6.70 6.31 6.86
N MET A 24 -7.33 7.44 7.17
CA MET A 24 -6.86 8.76 6.73
C MET A 24 -5.53 9.15 7.36
N LEU A 25 -5.30 8.84 8.64
CA LEU A 25 -4.01 9.09 9.29
C LEU A 25 -2.86 8.37 8.57
N VAL A 26 -3.03 7.07 8.26
CA VAL A 26 -2.01 6.31 7.52
C VAL A 26 -1.85 6.85 6.11
N LEU A 27 -2.96 7.18 5.43
CA LEU A 27 -2.94 7.71 4.07
C LEU A 27 -2.21 9.06 3.99
N ILE A 28 -2.46 9.97 4.93
CA ILE A 28 -1.80 11.29 5.01
C ILE A 28 -0.29 11.14 5.29
N CYS A 29 0.12 10.14 6.08
CA CYS A 29 1.53 9.92 6.39
C CYS A 29 2.28 9.21 5.25
N ALA A 30 1.71 8.17 4.66
CA ALA A 30 2.39 7.33 3.69
C ALA A 30 2.13 7.73 2.23
N GLY A 31 0.93 8.23 1.93
CA GLY A 31 0.50 8.60 0.59
C GLY A 31 1.41 9.60 -0.10
N PRO A 32 1.70 10.77 0.51
CA PRO A 32 2.55 11.79 -0.11
C PRO A 32 3.97 11.30 -0.43
N ILE A 33 4.51 10.38 0.38
CA ILE A 33 5.85 9.82 0.14
C ILE A 33 5.84 8.97 -1.14
N LEU A 34 4.83 8.11 -1.31
CA LEU A 34 4.70 7.30 -2.52
C LEU A 34 4.35 8.15 -3.75
N GLU A 35 3.44 9.11 -3.59
CA GLU A 35 3.04 10.01 -4.65
C GLU A 35 4.21 10.84 -5.19
N LYS A 36 5.06 11.37 -4.30
CA LYS A 36 6.30 12.06 -4.66
C LYS A 36 7.29 11.12 -5.38
N ALA A 37 7.35 9.83 -4.97
CA ALA A 37 8.25 8.86 -5.56
C ALA A 37 7.89 8.48 -7.00
N MET A 38 6.59 8.35 -7.32
CA MET A 38 6.15 7.79 -8.61
C MET A 38 5.26 8.71 -9.45
N GLY A 39 4.84 9.85 -8.91
CA GLY A 39 3.95 10.82 -9.56
C GLY A 39 2.47 10.49 -9.39
N HIS A 40 1.62 11.53 -9.54
CA HIS A 40 0.19 11.49 -9.23
C HIS A 40 -0.58 10.36 -9.94
N ILE A 41 -0.37 10.19 -11.24
CA ILE A 41 -1.14 9.22 -12.04
C ILE A 41 -0.81 7.78 -11.62
N LYS A 42 0.47 7.44 -11.49
CA LYS A 42 0.88 6.09 -11.08
C LYS A 42 0.45 5.78 -9.65
N TYR A 43 0.55 6.77 -8.76
CA TYR A 43 0.07 6.67 -7.39
C TYR A 43 -1.43 6.37 -7.36
N LEU A 44 -2.25 7.13 -8.08
CA LEU A 44 -3.69 6.92 -8.15
C LEU A 44 -4.05 5.54 -8.73
N CYS A 45 -3.41 5.14 -9.84
CA CYS A 45 -3.61 3.82 -10.43
C CYS A 45 -3.25 2.71 -9.44
N LEU A 46 -2.10 2.83 -8.77
CA LEU A 46 -1.66 1.85 -7.77
C LEU A 46 -2.67 1.75 -6.62
N TYR A 47 -3.12 2.88 -6.07
CA TYR A 47 -4.10 2.93 -4.99
C TYR A 47 -5.38 2.18 -5.37
N LEU A 48 -5.96 2.51 -6.53
CA LEU A 48 -7.23 1.91 -6.98
C LEU A 48 -7.08 0.42 -7.30
N ILE A 49 -6.02 0.03 -8.01
CA ILE A 49 -5.80 -1.37 -8.40
C ILE A 49 -5.48 -2.21 -7.15
N ALA A 50 -4.69 -1.69 -6.22
CA ALA A 50 -4.39 -2.39 -4.97
C ALA A 50 -5.63 -2.55 -4.07
N GLY A 51 -6.51 -1.55 -4.03
CA GLY A 51 -7.80 -1.64 -3.34
C GLY A 51 -8.69 -2.75 -3.91
N VAL A 52 -8.84 -2.79 -5.24
CA VAL A 52 -9.57 -3.86 -5.92
C VAL A 52 -8.92 -5.23 -5.71
N GLY A 53 -7.58 -5.29 -5.77
CA GLY A 53 -6.83 -6.53 -5.49
C GLY A 53 -7.05 -7.06 -4.08
N GLY A 54 -7.06 -6.17 -3.09
CA GLY A 54 -7.41 -6.50 -1.70
C GLY A 54 -8.82 -7.06 -1.58
N SER A 55 -9.81 -6.32 -2.10
CA SER A 55 -11.22 -6.75 -2.09
C SER A 55 -11.43 -8.08 -2.82
N THR A 56 -10.68 -8.31 -3.92
CA THR A 56 -10.75 -9.56 -4.68
C THR A 56 -10.22 -10.74 -3.86
N LEU A 57 -9.06 -10.60 -3.19
CA LEU A 57 -8.53 -11.68 -2.36
C LEU A 57 -9.45 -11.99 -1.17
N SER A 58 -10.01 -10.97 -0.52
CA SER A 58 -11.01 -11.13 0.52
C SER A 58 -12.23 -11.90 0.01
N TYR A 59 -12.79 -11.51 -1.13
CA TYR A 59 -13.93 -12.19 -1.74
C TYR A 59 -13.64 -13.66 -2.07
N VAL A 60 -12.47 -13.96 -2.65
CA VAL A 60 -12.05 -15.35 -2.94
C VAL A 60 -11.97 -16.18 -1.64
N GLN A 61 -11.46 -15.61 -0.56
CA GLN A 61 -11.39 -16.27 0.75
C GLN A 61 -12.78 -16.49 1.38
N MET A 62 -13.70 -15.54 1.22
CA MET A 62 -15.09 -15.71 1.67
C MET A 62 -15.75 -16.90 0.97
N ILE A 63 -15.59 -17.02 -0.35
CA ILE A 63 -16.12 -18.17 -1.11
C ILE A 63 -15.48 -19.47 -0.64
N ALA A 64 -14.14 -19.51 -0.51
CA ALA A 64 -13.41 -20.72 -0.13
C ALA A 64 -13.79 -21.24 1.28
N ARG A 65 -14.17 -20.33 2.19
CA ARG A 65 -14.58 -20.66 3.56
C ARG A 65 -16.08 -20.89 3.74
N GLY A 66 -16.90 -20.57 2.71
CA GLY A 66 -18.35 -20.60 2.80
C GLY A 66 -18.94 -19.59 3.82
N LYS A 67 -18.16 -18.55 4.18
CA LYS A 67 -18.57 -17.48 5.11
C LYS A 67 -18.53 -16.16 4.38
N TYR A 68 -19.65 -15.45 4.39
CA TYR A 68 -19.80 -14.18 3.70
C TYR A 68 -19.91 -13.06 4.75
N ASP A 69 -18.82 -12.33 4.92
CA ASP A 69 -18.74 -11.16 5.78
C ASP A 69 -18.75 -9.89 4.92
N VAL A 70 -19.13 -8.76 5.52
CA VAL A 70 -19.04 -7.47 4.83
C VAL A 70 -17.61 -6.95 4.96
N SER A 71 -16.92 -6.79 3.82
CA SER A 71 -15.60 -6.17 3.75
C SER A 71 -15.74 -4.76 3.18
N ALA A 72 -15.20 -3.78 3.89
CA ALA A 72 -15.18 -2.39 3.44
C ALA A 72 -14.01 -1.64 4.08
N GLY A 73 -13.47 -0.66 3.37
CA GLY A 73 -12.44 0.24 3.87
C GLY A 73 -11.34 0.52 2.85
N ALA A 74 -10.76 1.70 2.97
CA ALA A 74 -9.58 2.09 2.20
C ALA A 74 -8.32 1.28 2.55
N SER A 75 -8.39 0.47 3.61
CA SER A 75 -7.20 -0.20 4.18
C SER A 75 -6.50 -1.14 3.20
N GLY A 76 -7.23 -1.86 2.33
CA GLY A 76 -6.62 -2.67 1.28
C GLY A 76 -5.76 -1.82 0.32
N ALA A 77 -6.26 -0.67 -0.13
CA ALA A 77 -5.49 0.26 -0.96
C ALA A 77 -4.31 0.89 -0.20
N ILE A 78 -4.48 1.21 1.08
CA ILE A 78 -3.44 1.74 1.95
C ILE A 78 -2.33 0.70 2.17
N PHE A 79 -2.68 -0.56 2.40
CA PHE A 79 -1.70 -1.66 2.42
C PHE A 79 -0.98 -1.81 1.07
N GLY A 80 -1.64 -1.49 -0.05
CA GLY A 80 -1.00 -1.37 -1.34
C GLY A 80 0.07 -0.27 -1.39
N ILE A 81 -0.21 0.91 -0.82
CA ILE A 81 0.80 1.97 -0.66
C ILE A 81 1.99 1.46 0.18
N ILE A 82 1.73 0.78 1.30
CA ILE A 82 2.76 0.22 2.18
C ILE A 82 3.60 -0.82 1.43
N GLY A 83 2.97 -1.71 0.66
CA GLY A 83 3.66 -2.70 -0.17
C GLY A 83 4.57 -2.06 -1.23
N ALA A 84 4.10 -0.99 -1.87
CA ALA A 84 4.90 -0.24 -2.83
C ALA A 84 6.09 0.48 -2.17
N LEU A 85 5.87 1.09 -1.02
CA LEU A 85 6.94 1.73 -0.24
C LEU A 85 7.96 0.71 0.26
N LEU A 86 7.53 -0.49 0.63
CA LEU A 86 8.44 -1.58 1.01
C LEU A 86 9.38 -1.92 -0.14
N TRP A 87 8.88 -2.09 -1.37
CA TRP A 87 9.72 -2.28 -2.55
C TRP A 87 10.70 -1.13 -2.76
N ILE A 88 10.23 0.12 -2.69
CA ILE A 88 11.06 1.31 -2.88
C ILE A 88 12.18 1.36 -1.84
N VAL A 89 11.85 1.12 -0.56
CA VAL A 89 12.84 1.08 0.53
C VAL A 89 13.87 -0.03 0.29
N MET A 90 13.45 -1.21 -0.17
CA MET A 90 14.37 -2.32 -0.48
C MET A 90 15.40 -1.93 -1.55
N ILE A 91 14.97 -1.37 -2.68
CA ILE A 91 15.89 -0.98 -3.75
C ILE A 91 16.72 0.27 -3.42
N HIS A 92 16.35 1.02 -2.38
CA HIS A 92 17.12 2.13 -1.80
C HIS A 92 17.95 1.71 -0.58
N LYS A 93 18.35 0.42 -0.50
CA LYS A 93 19.23 -0.13 0.53
C LYS A 93 18.67 -0.03 1.96
N GLY A 94 17.36 -0.20 2.11
CA GLY A 94 16.69 -0.29 3.40
C GLY A 94 16.14 1.03 3.96
N ARG A 95 16.31 2.16 3.26
CA ARG A 95 15.75 3.47 3.66
C ARG A 95 15.33 4.29 2.45
N TYR A 96 14.20 4.97 2.56
CA TYR A 96 13.72 5.97 1.61
C TYR A 96 13.02 7.10 2.36
N GLU A 97 13.52 8.34 2.23
CA GLU A 97 13.13 9.49 3.06
C GLU A 97 13.15 9.14 4.57
N SER A 98 12.02 9.34 5.28
CA SER A 98 11.87 8.99 6.70
C SER A 98 11.59 7.50 6.95
N LEU A 99 11.32 6.71 5.90
CA LEU A 99 10.91 5.32 6.02
C LEU A 99 12.09 4.37 6.06
N THR A 100 11.98 3.33 6.89
CA THR A 100 12.92 2.20 6.95
C THR A 100 12.18 0.89 6.72
N GLY A 101 12.89 -0.11 6.15
CA GLY A 101 12.32 -1.44 5.93
C GLY A 101 11.84 -2.09 7.24
N LYS A 102 12.61 -1.92 8.33
CA LYS A 102 12.22 -2.43 9.66
C LYS A 102 10.94 -1.77 10.18
N GLY A 103 10.83 -0.44 10.02
CA GLY A 103 9.63 0.30 10.43
C GLY A 103 8.38 -0.10 9.66
N LEU A 104 8.49 -0.28 8.33
CA LEU A 104 7.38 -0.74 7.49
C LEU A 104 6.98 -2.18 7.85
N LEU A 105 7.93 -3.09 8.05
CA LEU A 105 7.64 -4.47 8.46
C LEU A 105 6.98 -4.50 9.85
N PHE A 106 7.46 -3.71 10.80
CA PHE A 106 6.84 -3.61 12.12
C PHE A 106 5.39 -3.15 12.02
N MET A 107 5.13 -2.10 11.22
CA MET A 107 3.77 -1.59 10.98
C MET A 107 2.86 -2.65 10.36
N ILE A 108 3.34 -3.40 9.35
CA ILE A 108 2.60 -4.49 8.73
C ILE A 108 2.24 -5.56 9.76
N VAL A 109 3.23 -6.04 10.53
CA VAL A 109 3.02 -7.10 11.53
C VAL A 109 2.02 -6.68 12.60
N ILE A 110 2.16 -5.47 13.15
CA ILE A 110 1.23 -4.96 14.17
C ILE A 110 -0.19 -4.81 13.60
N SER A 111 -0.33 -4.30 12.37
CA SER A 111 -1.65 -4.14 11.75
C SER A 111 -2.33 -5.47 11.46
N LEU A 112 -1.59 -6.47 10.98
CA LEU A 112 -2.13 -7.82 10.75
C LEU A 112 -2.46 -8.53 12.06
N TYR A 113 -1.62 -8.36 13.10
CA TYR A 113 -1.90 -8.89 14.44
C TYR A 113 -3.18 -8.28 15.03
N TYR A 114 -3.34 -6.97 14.94
CA TYR A 114 -4.57 -6.28 15.34
C TYR A 114 -5.79 -6.83 14.58
N GLY A 115 -5.65 -7.09 13.29
CA GLY A 115 -6.70 -7.66 12.47
C GLY A 115 -7.08 -9.12 12.81
N ILE A 116 -6.19 -9.88 13.49
CA ILE A 116 -6.52 -11.22 14.01
C ILE A 116 -7.35 -11.11 15.31
N THR A 117 -7.08 -10.08 16.10
CA THR A 117 -7.72 -9.87 17.40
C THR A 117 -9.01 -9.06 17.33
N SER A 118 -9.26 -8.37 16.21
CA SER A 118 -10.41 -7.49 15.98
C SER A 118 -11.42 -8.14 15.04
N VAL A 119 -12.70 -7.96 15.33
CA VAL A 119 -13.81 -8.58 14.54
C VAL A 119 -14.04 -7.87 13.21
N ASP A 120 -13.69 -6.58 13.12
CA ASP A 120 -14.07 -5.70 12.00
C ASP A 120 -12.91 -5.43 11.03
N VAL A 121 -11.84 -6.24 11.08
CA VAL A 121 -10.65 -6.05 10.23
C VAL A 121 -10.49 -7.19 9.25
N ASP A 122 -10.46 -6.85 7.97
CA ASP A 122 -10.28 -7.81 6.89
C ASP A 122 -8.78 -7.98 6.53
N ASN A 123 -8.13 -8.91 7.20
CA ASN A 123 -6.72 -9.23 6.95
C ASN A 123 -6.45 -9.75 5.53
N TRP A 124 -7.44 -10.37 4.87
CA TRP A 124 -7.26 -10.84 3.50
C TRP A 124 -7.23 -9.69 2.51
N ALA A 125 -8.05 -8.65 2.73
CA ALA A 125 -7.97 -7.41 1.98
C ALA A 125 -6.61 -6.71 2.20
N HIS A 126 -6.07 -6.71 3.43
CA HIS A 126 -4.74 -6.16 3.73
C HIS A 126 -3.63 -6.90 2.99
N ILE A 127 -3.62 -8.23 3.06
CA ILE A 127 -2.61 -9.07 2.39
C ILE A 127 -2.70 -8.92 0.87
N GLY A 128 -3.91 -8.93 0.32
CA GLY A 128 -4.14 -8.74 -1.12
C GLY A 128 -3.66 -7.39 -1.62
N GLY A 129 -4.01 -6.33 -0.88
CA GLY A 129 -3.57 -4.97 -1.18
C GLY A 129 -2.04 -4.83 -1.11
N LEU A 130 -1.43 -5.32 -0.03
CA LEU A 130 0.03 -5.31 0.17
C LEU A 130 0.78 -5.98 -0.99
N ALA A 131 0.36 -7.20 -1.35
CA ALA A 131 0.96 -7.96 -2.43
C ALA A 131 0.78 -7.27 -3.78
N MET A 132 -0.43 -6.79 -4.08
CA MET A 132 -0.72 -6.08 -5.32
C MET A 132 0.09 -4.79 -5.43
N GLY A 133 0.15 -3.98 -4.38
CA GLY A 133 0.93 -2.74 -4.37
C GLY A 133 2.43 -2.98 -4.52
N PHE A 134 2.96 -4.03 -3.88
CA PHE A 134 4.36 -4.43 -4.04
C PHE A 134 4.68 -4.80 -5.50
N VAL A 135 3.85 -5.64 -6.13
CA VAL A 135 4.02 -6.04 -7.54
C VAL A 135 3.88 -4.85 -8.49
N LEU A 136 2.90 -3.99 -8.26
CA LEU A 136 2.72 -2.78 -9.06
C LEU A 136 3.91 -1.82 -8.95
N ALA A 137 4.53 -1.72 -7.77
CA ALA A 137 5.73 -0.90 -7.60
C ALA A 137 6.93 -1.45 -8.39
N ILE A 138 7.09 -2.77 -8.49
CA ILE A 138 8.12 -3.37 -9.35
C ILE A 138 7.94 -2.92 -10.81
N ILE A 139 6.71 -2.85 -11.28
CA ILE A 139 6.37 -2.52 -12.67
C ILE A 139 6.44 -1.00 -12.92
N LEU A 140 5.87 -0.21 -12.03
CA LEU A 140 5.60 1.22 -12.26
C LEU A 140 6.72 2.14 -11.75
N TYR A 141 7.45 1.75 -10.69
CA TYR A 141 8.49 2.57 -10.12
C TYR A 141 9.82 2.33 -10.81
N ARG A 142 10.47 3.42 -11.19
CA ARG A 142 11.84 3.39 -11.71
C ARG A 142 12.71 4.28 -10.82
N LYS A 143 13.75 3.67 -10.24
CA LYS A 143 14.71 4.43 -9.45
C LYS A 143 15.36 5.52 -10.32
N PRO A 144 15.34 6.80 -9.90
CA PRO A 144 16.02 7.86 -10.62
C PRO A 144 17.50 7.51 -10.80
N ARG A 145 18.02 7.69 -12.01
CA ARG A 145 19.47 7.61 -12.25
C ARG A 145 20.12 8.79 -11.53
N LYS A 146 21.23 8.56 -10.83
CA LYS A 146 22.07 9.67 -10.35
C LYS A 146 22.46 10.50 -11.58
N ALA A 147 22.20 11.81 -11.54
CA ALA A 147 22.77 12.71 -12.53
C ALA A 147 24.31 12.51 -12.49
N VAL A 148 24.90 12.25 -13.64
CA VAL A 148 26.35 12.28 -13.76
C VAL A 148 26.73 13.73 -13.58
N ASP A 149 27.52 14.02 -12.55
CA ASP A 149 28.06 15.36 -12.37
C ASP A 149 29.08 15.61 -13.48
N LEU A 150 28.67 16.42 -14.46
CA LEU A 150 29.49 16.82 -15.59
C LEU A 150 30.32 18.07 -15.27
N SER A 151 30.33 18.55 -14.01
CA SER A 151 31.04 19.76 -13.62
C SER A 151 32.58 19.63 -13.72
N GLY A 152 33.10 18.39 -13.84
CA GLY A 152 34.53 18.15 -14.06
C GLY A 152 35.43 18.63 -12.93
N GLU A 153 34.88 19.08 -11.82
CA GLU A 153 35.67 19.48 -10.65
C GLU A 153 36.31 18.25 -10.02
N ASN A 154 37.63 18.16 -10.22
CA ASN A 154 38.47 17.16 -9.55
C ASN A 154 38.52 17.48 -8.05
N PRO A 155 37.98 16.62 -7.14
CA PRO A 155 37.96 16.89 -5.70
C PRO A 155 39.37 16.88 -5.04
N TYR A 156 40.43 16.72 -5.82
CA TYR A 156 41.83 16.62 -5.32
C TYR A 156 42.72 17.79 -5.77
N THR A 157 42.20 18.88 -6.33
CA THR A 157 42.97 20.09 -6.60
C THR A 157 42.71 21.15 -5.52
N ASN A 158 43.28 20.95 -4.35
CA ASN A 158 43.74 21.97 -3.40
C ASN A 158 44.85 21.36 -2.54
#